data_9d4a08db117e38962c4f62db475297ef
#
_entry.id   9d4a08db117e38962c4f62db475297ef
#
_cell.length_a   1.000
_cell.length_b   1.000
_cell.length_c   1.000
_cell.angle_alpha   90.00
_cell.angle_beta   90.00
_cell.angle_gamma   90.00
#
_symmetry.space_group_name_H-M   'P 1'
#
loop_
_entity.id
_entity.type
_entity.pdbx_description
1 polymer ?
#
loop_
_entity_poly.entity_id
_entity_poly.type
_entity_poly.pdbx_seq_one_letter_code
_entity_poly.pdbx_strand_id
1 'polypeptide(L)' 'MESKNLVICDPETKFASAFAQYLTRQKELAVRVRTCSDLSYVLAIQEKEKIDFLFISSEYPED' A
#
# COMPACT_ATOMS: atom_id res chain seq x y z
N MET A 1 13.86 6.51 14.55
CA MET A 1 13.60 6.82 13.15
C MET A 1 12.14 6.57 12.81
N GLU A 2 11.53 7.52 12.15
CA GLU A 2 10.12 7.37 11.78
C GLU A 2 9.98 6.46 10.58
N SER A 3 8.98 5.57 10.65
CA SER A 3 8.66 4.74 9.53
C SER A 3 7.88 5.52 8.49
N LYS A 4 8.11 5.21 7.22
CA LYS A 4 7.33 5.76 6.13
C LYS A 4 6.08 4.91 5.94
N ASN A 5 5.00 5.52 5.52
CA ASN A 5 3.75 4.82 5.26
C ASN A 5 3.65 4.49 3.78
N LEU A 6 3.50 3.21 3.48
CA LEU A 6 3.38 2.73 2.12
C LEU A 6 2.06 2.00 1.97
N VAL A 7 1.30 2.36 0.94
CA VAL A 7 0.01 1.73 0.68
C VAL A 7 0.06 1.03 -0.67
N ILE A 8 -0.40 -0.20 -0.70
CA ILE A 8 -0.49 -0.99 -1.93
C ILE A 8 -1.97 -1.21 -2.22
N CYS A 9 -2.44 -0.70 -3.33
CA CYS A 9 -3.83 -0.84 -3.73
C CYS A 9 -3.90 -1.73 -4.97
N ASP A 10 -4.45 -2.93 -4.81
CA ASP A 10 -4.49 -3.93 -5.87
C ASP A 10 -5.76 -4.76 -5.70
N PRO A 11 -6.57 -4.92 -6.76
CA PRO A 11 -7.78 -5.76 -6.67
C PRO A 11 -7.44 -7.22 -6.40
N GLU A 12 -6.22 -7.64 -6.73
CA GLU A 12 -5.77 -8.98 -6.45
C GLU A 12 -5.08 -9.05 -5.10
N THR A 13 -5.84 -9.44 -4.07
CA THR A 13 -5.36 -9.39 -2.69
C THR A 13 -4.17 -10.32 -2.44
N LYS A 14 -4.09 -11.43 -3.17
CA LYS A 14 -2.96 -12.34 -3.02
C LYS A 14 -1.64 -11.69 -3.42
N PHE A 15 -1.67 -10.96 -4.52
CA PHE A 15 -0.48 -10.26 -4.98
C PHE A 15 -0.10 -9.14 -4.01
N ALA A 16 -1.09 -8.38 -3.57
CA ALA A 16 -0.83 -7.28 -2.63
C ALA A 16 -0.22 -7.80 -1.33
N SER A 17 -0.75 -8.91 -0.80
CA SER A 17 -0.21 -9.52 0.41
C SER A 17 1.22 -9.98 0.23
N ALA A 18 1.51 -10.65 -0.88
CA ALA A 18 2.85 -11.16 -1.14
C ALA A 18 3.85 -10.01 -1.26
N PHE A 19 3.47 -8.95 -1.96
CA PHE A 19 4.32 -7.78 -2.13
C PHE A 19 4.56 -7.09 -0.78
N ALA A 20 3.50 -6.96 0.01
CA ALA A 20 3.60 -6.35 1.34
C ALA A 20 4.55 -7.14 2.23
N GLN A 21 4.46 -8.47 2.21
CA GLN A 21 5.35 -9.32 3.00
C GLN A 21 6.79 -9.17 2.55
N TYR A 22 7.00 -9.11 1.25
CA TYR A 22 8.34 -8.93 0.71
C TYR A 22 8.95 -7.62 1.21
N LEU A 23 8.21 -6.54 1.12
CA LEU A 23 8.69 -5.22 1.56
C LEU A 23 8.94 -5.18 3.06
N THR A 24 8.08 -5.82 3.83
CA THR A 24 8.21 -5.84 5.28
C THR A 24 9.47 -6.58 5.73
N ARG A 25 9.90 -7.56 4.93
CA ARG A 25 11.11 -8.32 5.24
C ARG A 25 12.40 -7.55 4.94
N GLN A 26 12.29 -6.47 4.19
CA GLN A 26 13.46 -5.66 3.87
C GLN A 26 13.78 -4.74 5.04
N LYS A 27 14.68 -5.17 5.89
CA LYS A 27 15.00 -4.43 7.11
C LYS A 27 15.57 -3.05 6.85
N GLU A 28 16.14 -2.86 5.68
CA GLU A 28 16.69 -1.56 5.30
C GLU A 28 15.62 -0.55 4.98
N LEU A 29 14.42 -1.04 4.69
CA LEU A 29 13.28 -0.17 4.39
C LEU A 29 12.45 0.01 5.65
N ALA A 30 12.53 1.18 6.25
CA ALA A 30 11.72 1.49 7.42
C ALA A 30 10.32 1.92 6.95
N VAL A 31 9.52 0.94 6.54
CA VAL A 31 8.19 1.22 6.00
C VAL A 31 7.12 0.44 6.74
N ARG A 32 5.97 1.08 6.88
CA ARG A 32 4.76 0.44 7.37
C ARG A 32 3.89 0.22 6.14
N VAL A 33 3.59 -1.04 5.87
CA VAL A 33 2.88 -1.39 4.64
C VAL A 33 1.43 -1.72 4.93
N ARG A 34 0.54 -1.10 4.19
CA ARG A 34 -0.89 -1.41 4.24
C ARG A 34 -1.36 -1.81 2.86
N THR A 35 -2.32 -2.71 2.82
CA THR A 35 -2.89 -3.16 1.56
C THR A 35 -4.37 -2.85 1.53
N CYS A 36 -4.88 -2.60 0.35
CA CYS A 36 -6.31 -2.45 0.14
C CYS A 36 -6.67 -2.93 -1.25
N SER A 37 -7.94 -3.27 -1.43
CA SER A 37 -8.42 -3.77 -2.71
C SER A 37 -9.32 -2.77 -3.43
N ASP A 38 -9.61 -1.64 -2.79
CA ASP A 38 -10.51 -0.64 -3.34
C ASP A 38 -9.88 0.75 -3.17
N LEU A 39 -9.90 1.52 -4.23
CA LEU A 39 -9.30 2.85 -4.21
C LEU A 39 -9.94 3.78 -3.18
N SER A 40 -11.18 3.54 -2.82
CA SER A 40 -11.84 4.36 -1.81
C SER A 40 -11.16 4.26 -0.45
N TYR A 41 -10.53 3.13 -0.16
CA TYR A 41 -9.80 2.95 1.10
C TYR A 41 -8.55 3.82 1.15
N VAL A 42 -7.96 4.11 0.00
CA VAL A 42 -6.80 4.99 -0.05
C VAL A 42 -7.15 6.36 0.49
N LEU A 43 -8.31 6.87 0.09
CA LEU A 43 -8.77 8.18 0.58
C LEU A 43 -9.02 8.16 2.07
N ALA A 44 -9.62 7.08 2.57
CA ALA A 44 -9.87 6.94 4.00
C ALA A 44 -8.58 6.92 4.80
N ILE A 45 -7.58 6.20 4.30
CA ILE A 45 -6.28 6.14 4.97
C ILE A 45 -5.61 7.50 4.95
N GLN A 46 -5.69 8.19 3.82
CA GLN A 46 -5.06 9.49 3.64
C GLN A 46 -5.60 10.53 4.62
N GLU A 47 -6.86 10.43 4.98
CA GLU A 47 -7.46 11.35 5.95
C GLU A 47 -6.89 11.18 7.35
N LYS A 48 -6.40 10.01 7.67
CA LYS A 48 -5.91 9.69 9.01
C LYS A 48 -4.40 9.71 9.11
N GLU A 49 -3.72 9.40 8.02
CA GLU A 49 -2.28 9.25 8.03
C GLU A 49 -1.69 9.81 6.74
N LYS A 50 -0.45 10.27 6.83
CA LYS A 50 0.28 10.68 5.65
C LYS A 50 0.71 9.43 4.89
N ILE A 51 0.42 9.41 3.59
CA ILE A 51 0.89 8.32 2.72
C ILE A 51 2.16 8.82 2.02
N ASP A 52 3.28 8.17 2.30
CA ASP A 52 4.55 8.53 1.70
C ASP A 52 4.75 7.89 0.33
N PHE A 53 4.28 6.65 0.19
CA PHE A 53 4.37 5.91 -1.06
C PHE A 53 3.06 5.23 -1.35
N LEU A 54 2.65 5.27 -2.60
CA LEU A 54 1.40 4.64 -3.02
C LEU A 54 1.64 3.85 -4.29
N PHE A 55 1.34 2.55 -4.24
CA PHE A 55 1.37 1.69 -5.40
C PHE A 55 -0.06 1.36 -5.79
N ILE A 56 -0.42 1.66 -7.01
CA ILE A 56 -1.76 1.37 -7.54
C ILE A 56 -1.59 0.42 -8.72
N SER A 57 -2.31 -0.68 -8.68
CA SER A 57 -2.26 -1.66 -9.74
C SER A 57 -2.83 -1.09 -11.03
N SER A 58 -2.22 -1.45 -12.16
CA SER A 58 -2.75 -1.07 -13.47
C SER A 58 -3.99 -1.86 -13.84
N GLU A 59 -4.35 -2.85 -13.01
CA GLU A 59 -5.55 -3.66 -13.24
C GLU A 59 -6.84 -2.92 -12.95
N TYR A 60 -6.78 -1.78 -12.28
CA TYR A 60 -7.98 -1.02 -12.01
C TYR A 60 -8.50 -0.38 -13.29
N PRO A 61 -9.82 -0.41 -13.48
CA PRO A 61 -10.39 0.20 -14.67
C PRO A 61 -10.22 1.72 -14.66
N GLU A 62 -9.99 2.25 -15.83
CA GLU A 62 -9.92 3.70 -16.01
C GLU A 62 -11.30 4.22 -16.39
N ASP A 63 -11.75 5.26 -15.72
CA ASP A 63 -13.00 5.91 -16.04
C ASP A 63 -12.77 7.30 -16.56
#